data_ff0d26e468e56fa448dee2fe59ff7657
#
_entry.id   ff0d26e468e56fa448dee2fe59ff7657
#
_cell.length_a   1.000
_cell.length_b   1.000
_cell.length_c   1.000
_cell.angle_alpha   90.00
_cell.angle_beta   90.00
_cell.angle_gamma   90.00
#
_symmetry.space_group_name_H-M   'P 1'
#
loop_
_entity.id
_entity.type
_entity.pdbx_description
1 polymer ?
#
loop_
_entity_poly.entity_id
_entity_poly.type
_entity_poly.pdbx_seq_one_letter_code
_entity_poly.pdbx_strand_id
1 'polypeptide(L)'
;MRRWFVLLVFVLAVALPRSTSTATDDGSSGVTSPESGLILMEIDGLSEPRLRTALEDGSMPFLASLVANGSHVLGRWETIGSSSTPVTQAGVLHARNQDIPGYRWWDRDLGRLIEAGDPEGALHMERAVSGPGDLLADGGTSIGNILSGGAERTLATVSHLGGAGLARDVIRFLLDPHKLTGVFVGFGDALRNEVSHTLQGQAAAIDPRAKRKAPVPIVGPALESLLIDIVRVAVVEEILLGTPVVYASLVTYDEVAHYAGLEHAVAADALTRIDSALATIAAAAQTAAPPYRLVVLSDHGQTPGASFESRYQATLEEVIRDLLTDPASADSGALGTLPDLVVAASGNLAHVSFPQSDHRLSAEEIDAMHPGLQLGLASHPGIGVVMAMTDDGELVASGPDGHHQLLRSLVVGVDPLEPYGPHAAESLRHIGLSRNAGDLVVVSMYDTVADEVAPFERQVGSHGGLGGAQTKAILLYPKELEPGGAPIEVIGAEALHEKVRDWMDASG
;
A
#
# COMPACT_ATOMS: atom_id res chain seq x y z
N MET A 1 15.57 3.79 8.56
CA MET A 1 16.76 4.41 7.95
C MET A 1 17.02 3.95 6.51
N ARG A 2 16.68 2.71 6.09
CA ARG A 2 16.85 2.22 4.70
C ARG A 2 15.82 2.81 3.72
N ARG A 3 14.57 3.07 4.11
CA ARG A 3 13.54 3.70 3.24
C ARG A 3 13.97 5.07 2.68
N TRP A 4 14.70 5.86 3.46
CA TRP A 4 15.25 7.16 3.02
C TRP A 4 16.48 7.04 2.11
N PHE A 5 17.13 5.87 2.07
CA PHE A 5 18.29 5.66 1.21
C PHE A 5 17.88 5.49 -0.26
N VAL A 6 16.72 4.90 -0.53
CA VAL A 6 16.15 4.81 -1.89
C VAL A 6 15.78 6.21 -2.40
N LEU A 7 15.20 7.06 -1.55
CA LEU A 7 14.89 8.45 -1.88
C LEU A 7 16.13 9.35 -2.04
N LEU A 8 17.20 9.13 -1.28
CA LEU A 8 18.42 9.96 -1.31
C LEU A 8 19.34 9.62 -2.49
N VAL A 9 19.30 8.40 -3.02
CA VAL A 9 20.04 8.00 -4.23
C VAL A 9 19.50 8.72 -5.48
N PHE A 10 18.26 9.22 -5.44
CA PHE A 10 17.65 10.04 -6.48
C PHE A 10 18.37 11.37 -6.74
N VAL A 11 19.07 11.95 -5.78
CA VAL A 11 19.61 13.32 -5.87
C VAL A 11 21.10 13.36 -6.25
N LEU A 12 21.86 12.27 -6.15
CA LEU A 12 23.34 12.33 -6.21
C LEU A 12 24.01 11.69 -7.44
N ALA A 13 23.26 11.16 -8.42
CA ALA A 13 23.85 10.51 -9.61
C ALA A 13 23.83 11.39 -10.87
N VAL A 14 24.32 12.62 -10.78
CA VAL A 14 24.59 13.46 -11.96
C VAL A 14 26.07 13.33 -12.33
N ALA A 15 26.39 12.51 -13.30
CA ALA A 15 27.45 12.61 -14.31
C ALA A 15 27.90 11.24 -14.84
N LEU A 16 27.58 10.90 -16.09
CA LEU A 16 28.44 10.09 -17.00
C LEU A 16 27.83 10.02 -18.41
N PRO A 17 28.65 9.75 -19.48
CA PRO A 17 28.40 10.19 -20.83
C PRO A 17 27.56 9.21 -21.70
N ARG A 18 27.01 9.77 -22.78
CA ARG A 18 26.08 9.14 -23.74
C ARG A 18 26.74 8.03 -24.59
N SER A 19 26.00 6.95 -24.78
CA SER A 19 26.10 6.10 -25.98
C SER A 19 24.74 6.02 -26.65
N THR A 20 24.68 6.40 -27.90
CA THR A 20 23.50 6.35 -28.78
C THR A 20 23.37 4.95 -29.34
N SER A 21 22.22 4.32 -29.19
CA SER A 21 21.81 3.14 -29.93
C SER A 21 20.53 3.48 -30.69
N THR A 22 20.61 3.42 -31.98
CA THR A 22 19.47 3.54 -32.93
C THR A 22 18.69 2.24 -32.91
N ALA A 23 17.42 2.29 -32.54
CA ALA A 23 16.48 1.20 -32.75
C ALA A 23 15.90 1.33 -34.14
N THR A 24 15.97 0.25 -34.92
CA THR A 24 15.32 0.08 -36.24
C THR A 24 13.87 -0.30 -36.01
N ASP A 25 13.01 0.45 -36.67
CA ASP A 25 11.59 0.23 -36.83
C ASP A 25 11.34 -1.07 -37.63
N ASP A 26 10.55 -2.00 -37.10
CA ASP A 26 10.10 -3.16 -37.86
C ASP A 26 8.64 -3.48 -37.52
N GLY A 27 7.81 -3.25 -38.56
CA GLY A 27 6.62 -3.98 -38.93
C GLY A 27 5.44 -4.08 -37.99
N SER A 28 4.48 -3.17 -38.14
CA SER A 28 3.08 -3.20 -37.74
C SER A 28 2.43 -4.59 -37.66
N SER A 29 2.14 -5.08 -36.45
CA SER A 29 0.97 -5.90 -36.18
C SER A 29 -0.21 -4.96 -35.92
N GLY A 30 -1.29 -5.07 -36.70
CA GLY A 30 -2.47 -4.22 -36.58
C GLY A 30 -3.21 -4.48 -35.26
N VAL A 31 -2.83 -3.76 -34.25
CA VAL A 31 -3.65 -3.57 -33.05
C VAL A 31 -4.65 -2.49 -33.42
N THR A 32 -5.93 -2.84 -33.48
CA THR A 32 -7.01 -1.86 -33.56
C THR A 32 -6.87 -0.99 -32.32
N SER A 33 -6.60 0.32 -32.51
CA SER A 33 -6.58 1.26 -31.38
C SER A 33 -7.90 1.18 -30.64
N PRO A 34 -7.93 1.07 -29.31
CA PRO A 34 -9.17 1.04 -28.55
C PRO A 34 -9.97 2.31 -28.82
N GLU A 35 -11.30 2.21 -28.87
CA GLU A 35 -12.18 3.38 -29.08
C GLU A 35 -12.03 4.44 -27.98
N SER A 36 -11.63 4.03 -26.76
CA SER A 36 -11.21 4.96 -25.69
C SER A 36 -10.20 4.29 -24.76
N GLY A 37 -9.19 5.05 -24.29
CA GLY A 37 -8.23 4.56 -23.31
C GLY A 37 -8.77 4.62 -21.86
N LEU A 38 -8.14 3.87 -20.94
CA LEU A 38 -8.45 3.85 -19.51
C LEU A 38 -7.25 4.32 -18.69
N ILE A 39 -7.50 5.28 -17.79
CA ILE A 39 -6.51 5.75 -16.81
C ILE A 39 -7.01 5.37 -15.42
N LEU A 40 -6.22 4.60 -14.70
CA LEU A 40 -6.44 4.20 -13.32
C LEU A 40 -5.44 4.96 -12.45
N MET A 41 -5.92 5.96 -11.70
CA MET A 41 -5.11 6.75 -10.78
C MET A 41 -5.35 6.27 -9.36
N GLU A 42 -4.35 5.65 -8.76
CA GLU A 42 -4.36 5.22 -7.37
C GLU A 42 -3.86 6.34 -6.47
N ILE A 43 -4.64 6.71 -5.45
CA ILE A 43 -4.22 7.58 -4.36
C ILE A 43 -3.97 6.67 -3.16
N ASP A 44 -2.71 6.32 -2.94
CA ASP A 44 -2.27 5.41 -1.89
C ASP A 44 -2.76 5.86 -0.51
N GLY A 45 -3.37 4.94 0.24
CA GLY A 45 -3.78 5.13 1.62
C GLY A 45 -5.01 6.01 1.86
N LEU A 46 -5.71 6.46 0.81
CA LEU A 46 -6.86 7.36 0.96
C LEU A 46 -8.16 6.58 1.20
N SER A 47 -8.67 6.62 2.43
CA SER A 47 -9.93 5.99 2.77
C SER A 47 -11.16 6.76 2.25
N GLU A 48 -12.28 6.05 2.04
CA GLU A 48 -13.55 6.64 1.60
C GLU A 48 -14.07 7.70 2.58
N PRO A 49 -14.06 7.51 3.92
CA PRO A 49 -14.47 8.58 4.84
C PRO A 49 -13.58 9.83 4.74
N ARG A 50 -12.26 9.65 4.55
CA ARG A 50 -11.34 10.78 4.42
C ARG A 50 -11.52 11.52 3.10
N LEU A 51 -11.79 10.79 1.99
CA LEU A 51 -12.16 11.44 0.73
C LEU A 51 -13.40 12.28 0.89
N ARG A 52 -14.48 11.76 1.51
CA ARG A 52 -15.71 12.56 1.72
C ARG A 52 -15.43 13.87 2.45
N THR A 53 -14.63 13.78 3.52
CA THR A 53 -14.19 15.00 4.24
C THR A 53 -13.44 15.96 3.31
N ALA A 54 -12.52 15.47 2.48
CA ALA A 54 -11.73 16.29 1.56
C ALA A 54 -12.57 16.93 0.43
N LEU A 55 -13.66 16.27 0.01
CA LEU A 55 -14.62 16.84 -0.93
C LEU A 55 -15.44 17.97 -0.28
N GLU A 56 -15.80 17.83 1.00
CA GLU A 56 -16.61 18.79 1.76
C GLU A 56 -15.81 20.00 2.23
N ASP A 57 -14.58 19.81 2.71
CA ASP A 57 -13.71 20.88 3.23
C ASP A 57 -12.98 21.67 2.13
N GLY A 58 -13.09 21.21 0.87
CA GLY A 58 -12.50 21.88 -0.29
C GLY A 58 -11.02 21.56 -0.51
N SER A 59 -10.46 20.55 0.15
CA SER A 59 -9.10 20.07 -0.09
C SER A 59 -8.95 19.40 -1.47
N MET A 60 -10.06 18.84 -2.03
CA MET A 60 -10.07 18.18 -3.34
C MET A 60 -11.19 18.75 -4.25
N PRO A 61 -11.09 20.02 -4.67
CA PRO A 61 -12.16 20.69 -5.42
C PRO A 61 -12.41 20.11 -6.82
N PHE A 62 -11.40 19.55 -7.48
CA PHE A 62 -11.57 18.91 -8.78
C PHE A 62 -12.42 17.64 -8.65
N LEU A 63 -12.07 16.71 -7.76
CA LEU A 63 -12.86 15.50 -7.54
C LEU A 63 -14.27 15.84 -7.04
N ALA A 64 -14.41 16.86 -6.17
CA ALA A 64 -15.72 17.36 -5.74
C ALA A 64 -16.58 17.81 -6.94
N SER A 65 -15.99 18.49 -7.93
CA SER A 65 -16.67 18.92 -9.15
C SER A 65 -17.15 17.75 -10.00
N LEU A 66 -16.40 16.66 -10.09
CA LEU A 66 -16.78 15.46 -10.85
C LEU A 66 -18.00 14.76 -10.24
N VAL A 67 -18.05 14.70 -8.91
CA VAL A 67 -19.22 14.17 -8.19
C VAL A 67 -20.41 15.10 -8.32
N ALA A 68 -20.22 16.40 -8.10
CA ALA A 68 -21.29 17.40 -8.10
C ALA A 68 -21.95 17.57 -9.47
N ASN A 69 -21.19 17.49 -10.57
CA ASN A 69 -21.74 17.60 -11.93
C ASN A 69 -22.32 16.25 -12.45
N GLY A 70 -22.15 15.16 -11.68
CA GLY A 70 -22.69 13.84 -12.00
C GLY A 70 -21.97 13.11 -13.13
N SER A 71 -20.76 13.53 -13.51
CA SER A 71 -19.93 12.82 -14.49
C SER A 71 -19.31 11.55 -13.88
N HIS A 72 -19.00 11.57 -12.58
CA HIS A 72 -18.45 10.44 -11.86
C HIS A 72 -19.34 10.02 -10.70
N VAL A 73 -19.24 8.75 -10.33
CA VAL A 73 -19.95 8.13 -9.22
C VAL A 73 -18.91 7.61 -8.22
N LEU A 74 -19.12 7.92 -6.93
CA LEU A 74 -18.36 7.34 -5.85
C LEU A 74 -18.98 6.00 -5.46
N GLY A 75 -18.35 4.91 -5.84
CA GLY A 75 -18.66 3.54 -5.43
C GLY A 75 -18.06 3.21 -4.07
N ARG A 76 -18.29 2.00 -3.62
CA ARG A 76 -17.67 1.42 -2.43
C ARG A 76 -16.77 0.27 -2.84
N TRP A 77 -15.58 0.22 -2.29
CA TRP A 77 -14.81 -0.98 -2.37
C TRP A 77 -14.00 -1.21 -1.09
N GLU A 78 -13.90 -2.46 -0.68
CA GLU A 78 -13.19 -2.86 0.52
C GLU A 78 -12.13 -3.91 0.18
N THR A 79 -10.96 -3.76 0.77
CA THR A 79 -9.89 -4.74 0.64
C THR A 79 -10.19 -5.98 1.49
N ILE A 80 -9.83 -7.16 0.99
CA ILE A 80 -9.80 -8.43 1.75
C ILE A 80 -8.35 -8.86 1.90
N GLY A 81 -8.02 -9.44 3.05
CA GLY A 81 -6.65 -9.76 3.43
C GLY A 81 -5.99 -8.62 4.19
N SER A 82 -4.69 -8.49 4.07
CA SER A 82 -3.94 -7.35 4.63
C SER A 82 -4.26 -6.09 3.83
N SER A 83 -4.64 -5.01 4.52
CA SER A 83 -4.85 -3.68 3.91
C SER A 83 -3.52 -3.02 3.57
N SER A 84 -2.76 -3.62 2.67
CA SER A 84 -1.44 -3.15 2.27
C SER A 84 -1.27 -3.13 0.75
N THR A 85 -0.54 -2.14 0.26
CA THR A 85 -0.31 -1.88 -1.16
C THR A 85 0.08 -3.13 -1.97
N PRO A 86 1.05 -3.97 -1.57
CA PRO A 86 1.42 -5.14 -2.37
C PRO A 86 0.30 -6.18 -2.48
N VAL A 87 -0.51 -6.36 -1.42
CA VAL A 87 -1.63 -7.31 -1.43
C VAL A 87 -2.72 -6.82 -2.37
N THR A 88 -3.06 -5.55 -2.28
CA THR A 88 -4.07 -4.92 -3.12
C THR A 88 -3.61 -4.86 -4.58
N GLN A 89 -2.39 -4.38 -4.84
CA GLN A 89 -1.87 -4.33 -6.21
C GLN A 89 -1.72 -5.73 -6.84
N ALA A 90 -1.37 -6.76 -6.07
CA ALA A 90 -1.36 -8.14 -6.56
C ALA A 90 -2.76 -8.60 -6.99
N GLY A 91 -3.80 -8.27 -6.22
CA GLY A 91 -5.18 -8.57 -6.56
C GLY A 91 -5.67 -7.78 -7.77
N VAL A 92 -5.50 -6.44 -7.77
CA VAL A 92 -5.99 -5.56 -8.84
C VAL A 92 -5.21 -5.75 -10.15
N LEU A 93 -3.90 -5.88 -10.09
CA LEU A 93 -3.04 -5.94 -11.28
C LEU A 93 -2.90 -7.36 -11.86
N HIS A 94 -2.99 -8.40 -11.01
CA HIS A 94 -2.71 -9.79 -11.40
C HIS A 94 -3.86 -10.77 -11.09
N ALA A 95 -4.95 -10.34 -10.44
CA ALA A 95 -6.03 -11.19 -9.93
C ALA A 95 -5.53 -12.32 -9.01
N ARG A 96 -4.45 -12.12 -8.28
CA ARG A 96 -3.78 -13.13 -7.46
C ARG A 96 -3.05 -12.49 -6.31
N ASN A 97 -3.60 -12.58 -5.09
CA ASN A 97 -2.94 -12.04 -3.90
C ASN A 97 -2.86 -13.03 -2.73
N GLN A 98 -3.34 -14.26 -2.91
CA GLN A 98 -3.44 -15.26 -1.84
C GLN A 98 -2.09 -15.55 -1.16
N ASP A 99 -0.97 -15.53 -1.90
CA ASP A 99 0.35 -15.85 -1.37
C ASP A 99 1.17 -14.62 -0.95
N ILE A 100 0.52 -13.45 -0.90
CA ILE A 100 1.12 -12.21 -0.38
C ILE A 100 0.39 -11.83 0.91
N PRO A 101 0.89 -12.29 2.08
CA PRO A 101 0.16 -12.15 3.34
C PRO A 101 0.20 -10.73 3.93
N GLY A 102 1.04 -9.84 3.41
CA GLY A 102 1.21 -8.49 3.88
C GLY A 102 2.36 -7.75 3.18
N TYR A 103 2.75 -6.60 3.73
CA TYR A 103 3.85 -5.81 3.18
C TYR A 103 5.22 -6.50 3.35
N ARG A 104 5.38 -7.31 4.41
CA ARG A 104 6.60 -8.09 4.70
C ARG A 104 6.28 -9.39 5.44
N TRP A 105 7.08 -10.42 5.18
CA TRP A 105 7.00 -11.72 5.85
C TRP A 105 8.34 -12.45 5.83
N TRP A 106 8.48 -13.45 6.68
CA TRP A 106 9.61 -14.40 6.61
C TRP A 106 9.29 -15.47 5.57
N ASP A 107 10.11 -15.54 4.54
CA ASP A 107 10.03 -16.60 3.54
C ASP A 107 10.91 -17.79 4.00
N ARG A 108 10.27 -18.93 4.28
CA ARG A 108 10.96 -20.12 4.79
C ARG A 108 11.82 -20.79 3.73
N ASP A 109 11.36 -20.80 2.48
CA ASP A 109 12.07 -21.43 1.37
C ASP A 109 13.36 -20.68 1.06
N LEU A 110 13.33 -19.35 1.15
CA LEU A 110 14.49 -18.50 0.91
C LEU A 110 15.32 -18.22 2.18
N GLY A 111 14.79 -18.51 3.36
CA GLY A 111 15.45 -18.24 4.65
C GLY A 111 15.74 -16.76 4.87
N ARG A 112 14.85 -15.86 4.40
CA ARG A 112 15.01 -14.41 4.52
C ARG A 112 13.69 -13.66 4.64
N LEU A 113 13.77 -12.42 5.14
CA LEU A 113 12.64 -11.50 5.12
C LEU A 113 12.40 -11.00 3.69
N ILE A 114 11.15 -11.08 3.23
CA ILE A 114 10.66 -10.43 2.01
C ILE A 114 10.00 -9.11 2.43
N GLU A 115 10.26 -8.05 1.69
CA GLU A 115 9.68 -6.72 1.92
C GLU A 115 9.34 -6.06 0.57
N ALA A 116 8.12 -5.53 0.44
CA ALA A 116 7.60 -4.96 -0.81
C ALA A 116 8.35 -3.69 -1.25
N GLY A 117 8.89 -2.93 -0.31
CA GLY A 117 9.71 -1.74 -0.60
C GLY A 117 11.14 -2.05 -1.05
N ASP A 118 11.56 -3.32 -1.00
CA ASP A 118 12.85 -3.77 -1.54
C ASP A 118 12.66 -4.31 -2.97
N PRO A 119 13.45 -3.84 -3.97
CA PRO A 119 13.31 -4.31 -5.36
C PRO A 119 13.40 -5.82 -5.54
N GLU A 120 14.26 -6.51 -4.78
CA GLU A 120 14.34 -7.97 -4.84
C GLU A 120 13.09 -8.63 -4.23
N GLY A 121 12.56 -8.06 -3.13
CA GLY A 121 11.32 -8.49 -2.51
C GLY A 121 10.13 -8.28 -3.44
N ALA A 122 9.99 -7.09 -4.01
CA ALA A 122 8.93 -6.78 -4.98
C ALA A 122 9.01 -7.68 -6.23
N LEU A 123 10.22 -7.93 -6.75
CA LEU A 123 10.40 -8.86 -7.89
C LEU A 123 10.04 -10.30 -7.52
N HIS A 124 10.31 -10.72 -6.28
CA HIS A 124 9.87 -12.03 -5.78
C HIS A 124 8.33 -12.12 -5.74
N MET A 125 7.66 -11.09 -5.21
CA MET A 125 6.19 -10.98 -5.24
C MET A 125 5.65 -11.02 -6.67
N GLU A 126 6.19 -10.19 -7.57
CA GLU A 126 5.81 -10.12 -8.98
C GLU A 126 5.82 -11.51 -9.63
N ARG A 127 6.91 -12.26 -9.45
CA ARG A 127 7.06 -13.61 -10.01
C ARG A 127 6.06 -14.62 -9.45
N ALA A 128 5.61 -14.43 -8.21
CA ALA A 128 4.62 -15.31 -7.59
C ALA A 128 3.21 -15.09 -8.14
N VAL A 129 2.90 -13.85 -8.58
CA VAL A 129 1.53 -13.46 -8.98
C VAL A 129 1.36 -13.28 -10.49
N SER A 130 2.45 -13.04 -11.26
CA SER A 130 2.37 -12.81 -12.71
C SER A 130 1.80 -14.01 -13.47
N GLY A 131 1.00 -13.73 -14.48
CA GLY A 131 0.42 -14.76 -15.31
C GLY A 131 -0.52 -14.26 -16.40
N PRO A 132 -1.16 -15.20 -17.13
CA PRO A 132 -2.14 -14.84 -18.14
C PRO A 132 -3.29 -14.04 -17.53
N GLY A 133 -3.63 -12.91 -18.12
CA GLY A 133 -4.69 -12.03 -17.65
C GLY A 133 -4.19 -10.89 -16.76
N ASP A 134 -2.87 -10.70 -16.59
CA ASP A 134 -2.33 -9.51 -15.96
C ASP A 134 -2.88 -8.24 -16.61
N LEU A 135 -3.29 -7.27 -15.80
CA LEU A 135 -4.13 -6.16 -16.25
C LEU A 135 -3.51 -5.28 -17.33
N LEU A 136 -2.19 -5.14 -17.32
CA LEU A 136 -1.43 -4.23 -18.21
C LEU A 136 -0.64 -4.97 -19.29
N ALA A 137 -0.81 -6.29 -19.43
CA ALA A 137 -0.02 -7.11 -20.35
C ALA A 137 -0.23 -6.72 -21.84
N ASP A 138 -1.41 -6.21 -22.19
CA ASP A 138 -1.77 -5.88 -23.57
C ASP A 138 -1.43 -4.41 -23.92
N GLY A 139 -0.18 -4.01 -23.74
CA GLY A 139 0.34 -2.69 -24.10
C GLY A 139 0.08 -1.59 -23.07
N GLY A 140 -0.31 -1.95 -21.85
CA GLY A 140 -0.47 -1.01 -20.75
C GLY A 140 0.85 -0.51 -20.17
N THR A 141 0.77 0.51 -19.30
CA THR A 141 1.93 1.10 -18.61
C THR A 141 1.67 1.17 -17.10
N SER A 142 2.69 0.79 -16.31
CA SER A 142 2.72 0.86 -14.84
C SER A 142 3.62 2.00 -14.37
N ILE A 143 3.09 2.90 -13.52
CA ILE A 143 3.82 4.09 -13.05
C ILE A 143 3.73 4.20 -11.53
N GLY A 144 4.87 4.17 -10.83
CA GLY A 144 4.93 4.40 -9.37
C GLY A 144 4.39 3.26 -8.50
N ASN A 145 4.16 2.08 -9.07
CA ASN A 145 3.59 0.93 -8.40
C ASN A 145 4.65 0.05 -7.73
N ILE A 146 4.23 -0.85 -6.85
CA ILE A 146 5.09 -1.94 -6.37
C ILE A 146 5.21 -3.01 -7.44
N LEU A 147 4.10 -3.42 -8.05
CA LEU A 147 4.00 -4.48 -9.07
C LEU A 147 3.69 -3.90 -10.44
N SER A 148 4.07 -4.63 -11.49
CA SER A 148 3.94 -4.12 -12.87
C SER A 148 2.60 -4.41 -13.53
N GLY A 149 1.85 -5.41 -13.06
CA GLY A 149 0.63 -5.85 -13.75
C GLY A 149 0.88 -6.42 -15.15
N GLY A 150 2.08 -6.95 -15.41
CA GLY A 150 2.47 -7.47 -16.71
C GLY A 150 2.86 -6.40 -17.73
N ALA A 151 2.95 -5.11 -17.33
CA ALA A 151 3.29 -4.01 -18.23
C ALA A 151 4.72 -4.15 -18.80
N GLU A 152 4.86 -4.02 -20.12
CA GLU A 152 6.17 -3.93 -20.76
C GLU A 152 6.86 -2.59 -20.49
N ARG A 153 6.08 -1.53 -20.31
CA ARG A 153 6.57 -0.19 -19.97
C ARG A 153 6.29 0.12 -18.50
N THR A 154 7.37 0.38 -17.76
CA THR A 154 7.28 0.72 -16.35
C THR A 154 8.08 1.98 -16.06
N LEU A 155 7.59 2.84 -15.16
CA LEU A 155 8.31 3.96 -14.61
C LEU A 155 8.21 3.93 -13.08
N ALA A 156 9.34 3.91 -12.38
CA ALA A 156 9.40 3.87 -10.93
C ALA A 156 8.60 2.70 -10.30
N THR A 157 8.43 1.59 -11.02
CA THR A 157 7.77 0.37 -10.54
C THR A 157 8.80 -0.47 -9.78
N VAL A 158 8.54 -0.76 -8.49
CA VAL A 158 9.55 -1.30 -7.56
C VAL A 158 10.09 -2.66 -8.02
N SER A 159 9.23 -3.57 -8.48
CA SER A 159 9.62 -4.90 -9.00
C SER A 159 10.56 -4.84 -10.21
N HIS A 160 10.61 -3.71 -10.92
CA HIS A 160 11.44 -3.48 -12.11
C HIS A 160 12.65 -2.57 -11.84
N LEU A 161 12.86 -2.15 -10.58
CA LEU A 161 13.99 -1.27 -10.19
C LEU A 161 15.33 -2.01 -10.07
N GLY A 162 15.46 -3.25 -10.50
CA GLY A 162 16.68 -4.06 -10.37
C GLY A 162 17.93 -3.38 -10.92
N GLY A 163 18.97 -3.22 -10.09
CA GLY A 163 20.26 -2.67 -10.44
C GLY A 163 20.26 -1.15 -10.71
N ALA A 164 21.01 -0.68 -11.73
CA ALA A 164 21.11 0.73 -12.10
C ALA A 164 19.88 1.28 -12.86
N GLY A 165 18.79 0.51 -12.97
CA GLY A 165 17.62 0.84 -13.81
C GLY A 165 16.90 2.10 -13.35
N LEU A 166 16.54 2.19 -12.08
CA LEU A 166 15.82 3.35 -11.52
C LEU A 166 16.58 4.66 -11.73
N ALA A 167 17.85 4.69 -11.32
CA ALA A 167 18.67 5.88 -11.48
C ALA A 167 18.74 6.30 -12.97
N ARG A 168 18.85 5.33 -13.87
CA ARG A 168 18.89 5.59 -15.32
C ARG A 168 17.56 6.13 -15.84
N ASP A 169 16.43 5.56 -15.42
CA ASP A 169 15.09 5.94 -15.93
C ASP A 169 14.65 7.29 -15.38
N VAL A 170 14.92 7.57 -14.11
CA VAL A 170 14.69 8.89 -13.51
C VAL A 170 15.67 9.94 -14.09
N ILE A 171 16.95 9.63 -14.27
CA ILE A 171 17.89 10.53 -14.93
C ILE A 171 17.46 10.80 -16.37
N ARG A 172 17.01 9.78 -17.11
CA ARG A 172 16.51 9.92 -18.47
C ARG A 172 15.26 10.81 -18.52
N PHE A 173 14.34 10.63 -17.58
CA PHE A 173 13.16 11.47 -17.40
C PHE A 173 13.53 12.92 -17.03
N LEU A 174 14.44 13.11 -16.08
CA LEU A 174 14.91 14.45 -15.65
C LEU A 174 15.84 15.12 -16.64
N LEU A 175 16.47 14.43 -17.57
CA LEU A 175 17.32 15.01 -18.62
C LEU A 175 16.52 15.47 -19.84
N ASP A 176 15.22 15.19 -19.92
CA ASP A 176 14.36 15.72 -20.95
C ASP A 176 13.98 17.18 -20.61
N PRO A 177 14.39 18.19 -21.42
CA PRO A 177 14.14 19.60 -21.12
C PRO A 177 12.66 19.97 -21.07
N HIS A 178 11.78 19.23 -21.76
CA HIS A 178 10.34 19.48 -21.76
C HIS A 178 9.69 18.98 -20.48
N LYS A 179 10.21 17.90 -19.89
CA LYS A 179 9.74 17.32 -18.62
C LYS A 179 10.25 18.11 -17.42
N LEU A 180 11.50 18.60 -17.49
CA LEU A 180 12.13 19.42 -16.44
C LEU A 180 11.32 20.68 -16.09
N THR A 181 10.76 21.37 -17.09
CA THR A 181 10.06 22.64 -16.84
C THR A 181 8.82 22.42 -15.97
N GLY A 182 8.05 21.34 -16.21
CA GLY A 182 6.86 21.01 -15.42
C GLY A 182 7.18 20.60 -13.97
N VAL A 183 8.28 19.86 -13.80
CA VAL A 183 8.75 19.38 -12.50
C VAL A 183 9.33 20.52 -11.64
N PHE A 184 10.11 21.44 -12.22
CA PHE A 184 10.71 22.56 -11.48
C PHE A 184 9.68 23.60 -11.01
N VAL A 185 8.59 23.82 -11.74
CA VAL A 185 7.51 24.72 -11.30
C VAL A 185 6.83 24.16 -10.04
N GLY A 186 6.45 22.88 -10.04
CA GLY A 186 5.85 22.21 -8.89
C GLY A 186 6.78 22.17 -7.68
N PHE A 187 8.06 21.85 -7.88
CA PHE A 187 9.08 21.85 -6.83
C PHE A 187 9.26 23.23 -6.19
N GLY A 188 9.28 24.30 -6.98
CA GLY A 188 9.37 25.67 -6.47
C GLY A 188 8.19 26.07 -5.60
N ASP A 189 6.99 25.68 -5.98
CA ASP A 189 5.76 25.93 -5.20
C ASP A 189 5.73 25.08 -3.92
N ALA A 190 6.14 23.83 -3.99
CA ALA A 190 6.27 22.96 -2.83
C ALA A 190 7.23 23.49 -1.79
N LEU A 191 8.43 23.91 -2.23
CA LEU A 191 9.45 24.48 -1.33
C LEU A 191 8.96 25.78 -0.69
N ARG A 192 8.24 26.63 -1.45
CA ARG A 192 7.65 27.87 -0.92
C ARG A 192 6.63 27.59 0.16
N ASN A 193 5.73 26.61 -0.06
CA ASN A 193 4.69 26.25 0.90
C ASN A 193 5.30 25.62 2.15
N GLU A 194 6.30 24.76 2.02
CA GLU A 194 7.01 24.15 3.16
C GLU A 194 7.74 25.18 4.01
N VAL A 195 8.42 26.14 3.38
CA VAL A 195 9.04 27.28 4.08
C VAL A 195 7.98 28.11 4.80
N SER A 196 6.82 28.32 4.19
CA SER A 196 5.68 29.02 4.82
C SER A 196 5.15 28.27 6.04
N HIS A 197 4.91 26.95 5.94
CA HIS A 197 4.44 26.10 7.05
C HIS A 197 5.47 26.05 8.19
N THR A 198 6.76 25.96 7.87
CA THR A 198 7.84 25.97 8.86
C THR A 198 7.92 27.31 9.59
N LEU A 199 7.79 28.43 8.86
CA LEU A 199 7.82 29.77 9.44
C LEU A 199 6.57 30.07 10.29
N GLN A 200 5.42 29.47 9.97
CA GLN A 200 4.17 29.61 10.73
C GLN A 200 4.12 28.69 11.97
N GLY A 201 5.17 27.93 12.25
CA GLY A 201 5.24 27.03 13.42
C GLY A 201 4.36 25.78 13.29
N GLN A 202 3.75 25.53 12.14
CA GLN A 202 2.88 24.36 11.91
C GLN A 202 3.69 23.06 11.87
N ALA A 203 4.95 23.12 11.47
CA ALA A 203 5.87 21.98 11.52
C ALA A 203 6.15 21.47 12.96
N ALA A 204 5.88 22.28 13.98
CA ALA A 204 6.03 21.89 15.39
C ALA A 204 4.81 21.13 15.95
N ALA A 205 3.68 21.12 15.24
CA ALA A 205 2.44 20.47 15.64
C ALA A 205 2.33 19.00 15.18
N ILE A 206 3.39 18.45 14.62
CA ILE A 206 3.49 17.01 14.35
C ILE A 206 3.37 16.28 15.68
N ASP A 207 2.47 15.30 15.75
CA ASP A 207 2.12 14.57 16.97
C ASP A 207 3.40 14.24 17.77
N PRO A 208 3.53 14.71 19.04
CA PRO A 208 4.72 14.47 19.88
C PRO A 208 4.92 12.99 20.20
N ARG A 209 3.93 12.12 19.91
CA ARG A 209 4.00 10.67 20.12
C ARG A 209 4.93 9.98 19.13
N ALA A 210 5.21 10.57 17.97
CA ALA A 210 6.18 10.05 17.00
C ALA A 210 7.55 10.74 17.22
N LYS A 211 8.47 10.09 17.94
CA LYS A 211 9.84 10.61 18.15
C LYS A 211 10.62 10.63 16.83
N ARG A 212 10.88 11.82 16.29
CA ARG A 212 11.65 12.02 15.05
C ARG A 212 13.09 12.43 15.32
N LYS A 213 13.99 11.91 14.47
CA LYS A 213 15.36 12.41 14.35
C LYS A 213 15.44 13.34 13.14
N ALA A 214 15.73 14.65 13.37
CA ALA A 214 16.00 15.62 12.28
C ALA A 214 17.14 15.14 11.36
N PRO A 215 17.13 15.43 10.03
CA PRO A 215 16.69 16.67 9.36
C PRO A 215 15.52 16.50 8.37
N VAL A 216 14.63 15.56 8.62
CA VAL A 216 13.53 15.12 7.76
C VAL A 216 12.43 16.17 7.47
N PRO A 217 12.16 17.19 8.33
CA PRO A 217 10.98 18.03 8.17
C PRO A 217 10.95 18.94 6.93
N ILE A 218 12.08 19.22 6.30
CA ILE A 218 12.15 20.22 5.21
C ILE A 218 12.34 19.57 3.83
N VAL A 219 13.04 18.45 3.75
CA VAL A 219 13.37 17.80 2.46
C VAL A 219 12.27 16.81 2.05
N GLY A 220 11.61 16.17 3.00
CA GLY A 220 10.57 15.17 2.75
C GLY A 220 9.42 15.72 1.89
N PRO A 221 8.69 16.75 2.33
CA PRO A 221 7.54 17.27 1.58
C PRO A 221 7.87 17.83 0.20
N ALA A 222 9.08 18.41 0.03
CA ALA A 222 9.54 18.88 -1.28
C ALA A 222 9.79 17.70 -2.25
N LEU A 223 10.33 16.60 -1.75
CA LEU A 223 10.57 15.40 -2.54
C LEU A 223 9.27 14.66 -2.87
N GLU A 224 8.35 14.59 -1.92
CA GLU A 224 7.02 14.02 -2.10
C GLU A 224 6.22 14.79 -3.17
N SER A 225 6.29 16.12 -3.18
CA SER A 225 5.71 16.95 -4.22
C SER A 225 6.32 16.69 -5.61
N LEU A 226 7.63 16.46 -5.66
CA LEU A 226 8.32 16.08 -6.89
C LEU A 226 7.79 14.75 -7.46
N LEU A 227 7.47 13.78 -6.60
CA LEU A 227 6.91 12.50 -7.04
C LEU A 227 5.53 12.67 -7.70
N ILE A 228 4.64 13.50 -7.14
CA ILE A 228 3.35 13.82 -7.76
C ILE A 228 3.54 14.39 -9.17
N ASP A 229 4.48 15.33 -9.34
CA ASP A 229 4.76 15.94 -10.64
C ASP A 229 5.36 14.96 -11.64
N ILE A 230 6.25 14.06 -11.20
CA ILE A 230 6.80 13.00 -12.05
C ILE A 230 5.69 12.09 -12.57
N VAL A 231 4.82 11.61 -11.67
CA VAL A 231 3.69 10.75 -12.04
C VAL A 231 2.75 11.49 -13.00
N ARG A 232 2.36 12.72 -12.67
CA ARG A 232 1.50 13.56 -13.51
C ARG A 232 2.05 13.73 -14.94
N VAL A 233 3.33 14.07 -15.08
CA VAL A 233 3.98 14.25 -16.39
C VAL A 233 4.06 12.92 -17.16
N ALA A 234 4.38 11.82 -16.46
CA ALA A 234 4.46 10.50 -17.09
C ALA A 234 3.09 10.03 -17.60
N VAL A 235 2.02 10.20 -16.81
CA VAL A 235 0.66 9.84 -17.24
C VAL A 235 0.22 10.67 -18.44
N VAL A 236 0.47 11.99 -18.45
CA VAL A 236 0.18 12.85 -19.60
C VAL A 236 0.97 12.41 -20.84
N GLU A 237 2.23 12.00 -20.69
CA GLU A 237 3.02 11.44 -21.80
C GLU A 237 2.40 10.16 -22.38
N GLU A 238 1.96 9.23 -21.51
CA GLU A 238 1.29 7.99 -21.94
C GLU A 238 -0.03 8.26 -22.67
N ILE A 239 -0.79 9.28 -22.25
CA ILE A 239 -1.99 9.74 -22.97
C ILE A 239 -1.61 10.22 -24.37
N LEU A 240 -0.54 11.01 -24.51
CA LEU A 240 -0.07 11.51 -25.81
C LEU A 240 0.47 10.40 -26.73
N LEU A 241 1.01 9.33 -26.15
CA LEU A 241 1.47 8.14 -26.86
C LEU A 241 0.32 7.21 -27.29
N GLY A 242 -0.90 7.43 -26.78
CA GLY A 242 -2.05 6.58 -27.10
C GLY A 242 -2.03 5.24 -26.38
N THR A 243 -1.43 5.16 -25.18
CA THR A 243 -1.36 3.94 -24.38
C THR A 243 -2.76 3.47 -23.98
N PRO A 244 -3.17 2.22 -24.26
CA PRO A 244 -4.55 1.79 -24.06
C PRO A 244 -4.98 1.82 -22.59
N VAL A 245 -4.10 1.44 -21.67
CA VAL A 245 -4.35 1.42 -20.22
C VAL A 245 -3.14 1.93 -19.47
N VAL A 246 -3.36 2.86 -18.55
CA VAL A 246 -2.33 3.37 -17.62
C VAL A 246 -2.79 3.14 -16.19
N TYR A 247 -1.97 2.47 -15.40
CA TYR A 247 -2.16 2.38 -13.94
C TYR A 247 -1.02 3.14 -13.24
N ALA A 248 -1.37 4.15 -12.44
CA ALA A 248 -0.39 5.02 -11.81
C ALA A 248 -0.72 5.31 -10.35
N SER A 249 0.25 5.16 -9.45
CA SER A 249 0.10 5.40 -8.01
C SER A 249 0.68 6.74 -7.58
N LEU A 250 -0.08 7.45 -6.76
CA LEU A 250 0.28 8.69 -6.08
C LEU A 250 0.48 8.41 -4.58
N VAL A 251 1.70 8.00 -4.23
CA VAL A 251 2.06 7.47 -2.89
C VAL A 251 2.19 8.54 -1.80
N THR A 252 2.19 9.82 -2.18
CA THR A 252 2.53 10.93 -1.29
C THR A 252 1.60 11.06 -0.08
N TYR A 253 0.29 10.84 -0.25
CA TYR A 253 -0.65 11.00 0.86
C TYR A 253 -0.42 9.94 1.93
N ASP A 254 -0.22 8.68 1.55
CA ASP A 254 0.06 7.58 2.48
C ASP A 254 1.30 7.87 3.33
N GLU A 255 2.41 8.22 2.70
CA GLU A 255 3.66 8.54 3.39
C GLU A 255 3.50 9.71 4.37
N VAL A 256 2.79 10.78 3.95
CA VAL A 256 2.52 11.92 4.82
C VAL A 256 1.64 11.54 5.99
N ALA A 257 0.57 10.79 5.76
CA ALA A 257 -0.36 10.37 6.80
C ALA A 257 0.29 9.48 7.86
N HIS A 258 1.21 8.60 7.46
CA HIS A 258 1.99 7.78 8.39
C HIS A 258 2.74 8.58 9.43
N TYR A 259 3.29 9.72 9.06
CA TYR A 259 4.12 10.48 9.98
C TYR A 259 3.46 11.74 10.55
N ALA A 260 2.54 12.37 9.85
CA ALA A 260 1.88 13.59 10.30
C ALA A 260 0.52 13.30 10.94
N GLY A 261 -0.16 12.25 10.47
CA GLY A 261 -1.54 11.94 10.78
C GLY A 261 -2.49 12.36 9.66
N LEU A 262 -3.62 11.65 9.56
CA LEU A 262 -4.56 11.73 8.45
C LEU A 262 -5.20 13.13 8.28
N GLU A 263 -5.43 13.82 9.39
CA GLU A 263 -6.12 15.12 9.44
C GLU A 263 -5.17 16.31 9.57
N HIS A 264 -3.86 16.05 9.55
CA HIS A 264 -2.88 17.11 9.67
C HIS A 264 -2.86 17.99 8.41
N ALA A 265 -2.59 19.30 8.57
CA ALA A 265 -2.57 20.26 7.46
C ALA A 265 -1.64 19.83 6.30
N VAL A 266 -0.50 19.19 6.60
CA VAL A 266 0.42 18.65 5.57
C VAL A 266 -0.22 17.53 4.76
N ALA A 267 -1.06 16.67 5.38
CA ALA A 267 -1.80 15.64 4.67
C ALA A 267 -2.91 16.25 3.78
N ALA A 268 -3.59 17.29 4.26
CA ALA A 268 -4.55 18.04 3.46
C ALA A 268 -3.88 18.76 2.25
N ASP A 269 -2.69 19.31 2.45
CA ASP A 269 -1.90 19.91 1.36
C ASP A 269 -1.48 18.87 0.31
N ALA A 270 -1.11 17.65 0.74
CA ALA A 270 -0.82 16.55 -0.18
C ALA A 270 -2.04 16.20 -1.04
N LEU A 271 -3.23 16.09 -0.44
CA LEU A 271 -4.48 15.87 -1.18
C LEU A 271 -4.80 16.99 -2.17
N THR A 272 -4.58 18.25 -1.79
CA THR A 272 -4.78 19.41 -2.68
C THR A 272 -3.87 19.36 -3.91
N ARG A 273 -2.62 18.94 -3.74
CA ARG A 273 -1.67 18.79 -4.86
C ARG A 273 -2.02 17.60 -5.74
N ILE A 274 -2.42 16.49 -5.14
CA ILE A 274 -2.92 15.31 -5.86
C ILE A 274 -4.14 15.68 -6.70
N ASP A 275 -5.10 16.41 -6.14
CA ASP A 275 -6.28 16.87 -6.85
C ASP A 275 -5.95 17.76 -8.05
N SER A 276 -4.99 18.68 -7.90
CA SER A 276 -4.49 19.52 -9.00
C SER A 276 -3.80 18.71 -10.10
N ALA A 277 -3.04 17.67 -9.73
CA ALA A 277 -2.42 16.77 -10.70
C ALA A 277 -3.47 15.98 -11.48
N LEU A 278 -4.50 15.46 -10.79
CA LEU A 278 -5.63 14.76 -11.41
C LEU A 278 -6.42 15.66 -12.36
N ALA A 279 -6.64 16.95 -12.00
CA ALA A 279 -7.25 17.91 -12.90
C ALA A 279 -6.46 18.09 -14.20
N THR A 280 -5.14 18.16 -14.10
CA THR A 280 -4.26 18.26 -15.28
C THR A 280 -4.32 17.00 -16.16
N ILE A 281 -4.29 15.82 -15.54
CA ILE A 281 -4.41 14.54 -16.24
C ILE A 281 -5.77 14.44 -16.94
N ALA A 282 -6.85 14.80 -16.26
CA ALA A 282 -8.20 14.79 -16.81
C ALA A 282 -8.35 15.73 -18.01
N ALA A 283 -7.75 16.93 -17.96
CA ALA A 283 -7.75 17.86 -19.08
C ALA A 283 -7.01 17.28 -20.31
N ALA A 284 -5.88 16.62 -20.10
CA ALA A 284 -5.16 15.91 -21.16
C ALA A 284 -5.99 14.74 -21.72
N ALA A 285 -6.62 13.95 -20.86
CA ALA A 285 -7.48 12.82 -21.22
C ALA A 285 -8.66 13.22 -22.09
N GLN A 286 -9.30 14.36 -21.79
CA GLN A 286 -10.45 14.89 -22.56
C GLN A 286 -10.05 15.38 -23.96
N THR A 287 -8.81 15.85 -24.15
CA THR A 287 -8.32 16.40 -25.42
C THR A 287 -7.62 15.37 -26.29
N ALA A 288 -7.36 14.19 -25.76
CA ALA A 288 -6.72 13.10 -26.48
C ALA A 288 -7.65 12.50 -27.55
N ALA A 289 -7.06 11.86 -28.55
CA ALA A 289 -7.76 11.11 -29.61
C ALA A 289 -7.10 9.73 -29.76
N PRO A 290 -7.70 8.66 -29.28
CA PRO A 290 -9.05 8.57 -28.66
C PRO A 290 -9.12 9.22 -27.26
N PRO A 291 -10.33 9.59 -26.80
CA PRO A 291 -10.51 10.13 -25.46
C PRO A 291 -10.24 9.05 -24.41
N TYR A 292 -9.85 9.47 -23.19
CA TYR A 292 -9.60 8.57 -22.06
C TYR A 292 -10.65 8.71 -20.98
N ARG A 293 -10.98 7.59 -20.35
CA ARG A 293 -11.80 7.53 -19.14
C ARG A 293 -10.88 7.54 -17.93
N LEU A 294 -11.16 8.40 -16.96
CA LEU A 294 -10.40 8.53 -15.73
C LEU A 294 -11.14 7.84 -14.59
N VAL A 295 -10.53 6.82 -14.02
CA VAL A 295 -10.94 6.20 -12.76
C VAL A 295 -9.95 6.58 -11.68
N VAL A 296 -10.45 7.02 -10.51
CA VAL A 296 -9.63 7.31 -9.34
C VAL A 296 -9.98 6.31 -8.26
N LEU A 297 -8.97 5.62 -7.74
CA LEU A 297 -9.11 4.60 -6.69
C LEU A 297 -8.05 4.79 -5.61
N SER A 298 -8.17 4.09 -4.51
CA SER A 298 -7.07 3.82 -3.59
C SER A 298 -6.92 2.32 -3.41
N ASP A 299 -5.76 1.90 -2.97
CA ASP A 299 -5.46 0.50 -2.67
C ASP A 299 -5.98 0.09 -1.29
N HIS A 300 -5.99 1.01 -0.32
CA HIS A 300 -6.52 0.87 1.03
C HIS A 300 -6.80 2.26 1.62
N GLY A 301 -7.24 2.29 2.87
CA GLY A 301 -7.28 3.50 3.68
C GLY A 301 -6.27 3.44 4.82
N GLN A 302 -6.42 4.33 5.79
CA GLN A 302 -5.63 4.36 7.02
C GLN A 302 -6.53 4.60 8.23
N THR A 303 -6.07 4.13 9.40
CA THR A 303 -6.67 4.41 10.71
C THR A 303 -5.64 5.10 11.59
N PRO A 304 -6.03 6.17 12.33
CA PRO A 304 -5.10 6.87 13.21
C PRO A 304 -4.77 6.06 14.47
N GLY A 305 -3.71 6.45 15.16
CA GLY A 305 -3.42 5.99 16.50
C GLY A 305 -1.96 6.16 16.90
N ALA A 306 -1.71 6.20 18.21
CA ALA A 306 -0.36 6.19 18.74
C ALA A 306 0.25 4.79 18.60
N SER A 307 1.54 4.71 18.24
CA SER A 307 2.23 3.43 18.08
C SER A 307 2.16 2.57 19.36
N PHE A 308 2.17 1.25 19.16
CA PHE A 308 2.19 0.26 20.23
C PHE A 308 3.30 0.56 21.26
N GLU A 309 4.51 0.85 20.80
CA GLU A 309 5.63 1.23 21.65
C GLU A 309 5.34 2.49 22.47
N SER A 310 4.67 3.49 21.90
CA SER A 310 4.30 4.72 22.61
C SER A 310 3.24 4.48 23.69
N ARG A 311 2.28 3.57 23.43
CA ARG A 311 1.18 3.28 24.36
C ARG A 311 1.61 2.35 25.49
N TYR A 312 2.38 1.31 25.17
CA TYR A 312 2.67 0.22 26.08
C TYR A 312 4.13 0.18 26.58
N GLN A 313 4.98 1.13 26.12
CA GLN A 313 6.39 1.28 26.48
C GLN A 313 7.25 0.06 26.14
N ALA A 314 6.78 -0.80 25.25
CA ALA A 314 7.47 -1.97 24.70
C ALA A 314 7.09 -2.17 23.23
N THR A 315 7.98 -2.69 22.43
CA THR A 315 7.69 -3.18 21.08
C THR A 315 6.98 -4.54 21.14
N LEU A 316 6.29 -4.94 20.08
CA LEU A 316 5.70 -6.30 20.01
C LEU A 316 6.79 -7.38 20.18
N GLU A 317 7.97 -7.19 19.60
CA GLU A 317 9.08 -8.13 19.75
C GLU A 317 9.53 -8.26 21.20
N GLU A 318 9.65 -7.15 21.95
CA GLU A 318 9.98 -7.17 23.37
C GLU A 318 8.91 -7.92 24.18
N VAL A 319 7.61 -7.66 23.92
CA VAL A 319 6.51 -8.40 24.57
C VAL A 319 6.60 -9.91 24.30
N ILE A 320 6.87 -10.31 23.05
CA ILE A 320 7.04 -11.73 22.70
C ILE A 320 8.23 -12.32 23.46
N ARG A 321 9.40 -11.65 23.43
CA ARG A 321 10.61 -12.13 24.12
C ARG A 321 10.44 -12.27 25.62
N ASP A 322 9.70 -11.38 26.24
CA ASP A 322 9.38 -11.44 27.69
C ASP A 322 8.48 -12.65 28.03
N LEU A 323 7.62 -13.07 27.08
CA LEU A 323 6.75 -14.23 27.22
C LEU A 323 7.46 -15.57 26.89
N LEU A 324 8.58 -15.55 26.20
CA LEU A 324 9.37 -16.76 25.91
C LEU A 324 10.02 -17.25 27.20
N THR A 325 9.79 -18.52 27.54
CA THR A 325 10.18 -19.11 28.83
C THR A 325 11.66 -19.44 28.98
N ASP A 326 12.46 -19.30 27.91
CA ASP A 326 13.91 -19.55 27.96
C ASP A 326 14.72 -18.30 27.60
N PRO A 327 15.18 -17.52 28.61
CA PRO A 327 16.03 -16.35 28.39
C PRO A 327 17.42 -16.66 27.80
N ALA A 328 17.82 -17.95 27.74
CA ALA A 328 19.12 -18.33 27.19
C ALA A 328 19.13 -18.36 25.64
N SER A 329 17.98 -18.31 24.98
CA SER A 329 17.87 -18.23 23.51
C SER A 329 18.12 -16.82 22.96
N ALA A 330 18.32 -15.83 23.82
CA ALA A 330 18.32 -14.41 23.44
C ALA A 330 19.56 -13.92 22.69
N ASP A 331 20.60 -14.74 22.49
CA ASP A 331 21.83 -14.28 21.84
C ASP A 331 22.60 -15.41 21.11
N SER A 332 22.12 -15.82 19.96
CA SER A 332 22.91 -16.65 19.04
C SER A 332 23.22 -15.93 17.73
N GLY A 333 23.63 -14.67 17.82
CA GLY A 333 24.14 -13.88 16.68
C GLY A 333 25.46 -14.39 16.11
N ALA A 334 25.64 -15.71 15.98
CA ALA A 334 26.73 -16.28 15.19
C ALA A 334 26.43 -16.05 13.71
N LEU A 335 27.33 -15.40 13.00
CA LEU A 335 27.30 -15.21 11.56
C LEU A 335 26.96 -16.53 10.84
N GLY A 336 25.78 -16.64 10.25
CA GLY A 336 25.34 -17.79 9.45
C GLY A 336 24.26 -18.69 10.09
N THR A 337 23.75 -18.38 11.29
CA THR A 337 22.59 -19.06 11.87
C THR A 337 21.30 -18.28 11.56
N LEU A 338 20.17 -19.00 11.33
CA LEU A 338 18.85 -18.39 11.22
C LEU A 338 18.49 -17.67 12.53
N PRO A 339 17.76 -16.53 12.49
CA PRO A 339 17.27 -15.90 13.69
C PRO A 339 16.32 -16.85 14.45
N ASP A 340 16.23 -16.70 15.76
CA ASP A 340 15.33 -17.48 16.61
C ASP A 340 13.88 -16.98 16.52
N LEU A 341 13.71 -15.69 16.26
CA LEU A 341 12.41 -15.01 16.16
C LEU A 341 12.47 -13.94 15.08
N VAL A 342 11.44 -13.87 14.23
CA VAL A 342 11.20 -12.76 13.30
C VAL A 342 9.82 -12.19 13.53
N VAL A 343 9.75 -10.88 13.80
CA VAL A 343 8.50 -10.11 13.88
C VAL A 343 8.44 -9.18 12.67
N ALA A 344 7.67 -9.57 11.67
CA ALA A 344 7.47 -8.83 10.43
C ALA A 344 6.21 -7.97 10.56
N ALA A 345 6.35 -6.79 11.17
CA ALA A 345 5.25 -5.86 11.37
C ALA A 345 4.95 -5.05 10.10
N SER A 346 3.66 -4.83 9.84
CA SER A 346 3.13 -3.97 8.80
C SER A 346 1.93 -3.21 9.39
N GLY A 347 2.15 -1.97 9.79
CA GLY A 347 1.15 -1.19 10.51
C GLY A 347 0.71 -1.87 11.82
N ASN A 348 -0.57 -2.18 11.92
CA ASN A 348 -1.14 -2.83 13.10
C ASN A 348 -1.34 -4.35 12.95
N LEU A 349 -0.69 -4.96 11.95
CA LEU A 349 -0.59 -6.41 11.77
C LEU A 349 0.87 -6.84 11.81
N ALA A 350 1.17 -7.99 12.38
CA ALA A 350 2.49 -8.60 12.36
C ALA A 350 2.42 -10.10 12.10
N HIS A 351 3.32 -10.58 11.24
CA HIS A 351 3.65 -11.99 11.12
C HIS A 351 4.78 -12.31 12.09
N VAL A 352 4.57 -13.28 12.96
CA VAL A 352 5.56 -13.78 13.90
C VAL A 352 6.01 -15.15 13.41
N SER A 353 7.31 -15.33 13.21
CA SER A 353 7.89 -16.58 12.71
C SER A 353 9.04 -17.06 13.58
N PHE A 354 9.14 -18.39 13.71
CA PHE A 354 10.24 -19.10 14.38
C PHE A 354 11.08 -19.80 13.30
N PRO A 355 12.09 -19.14 12.71
CA PRO A 355 12.84 -19.61 11.55
C PRO A 355 13.66 -20.89 11.76
N GLN A 356 13.80 -21.35 13.00
CA GLN A 356 14.46 -22.62 13.33
C GLN A 356 13.61 -23.84 12.90
N SER A 357 12.29 -23.65 12.71
CA SER A 357 11.42 -24.67 12.13
C SER A 357 11.43 -24.63 10.61
N ASP A 358 11.48 -25.80 9.97
CA ASP A 358 11.42 -25.99 8.53
C ASP A 358 9.98 -25.95 7.96
N HIS A 359 8.98 -25.88 8.85
CA HIS A 359 7.56 -25.76 8.53
C HIS A 359 6.89 -24.65 9.35
N ARG A 360 5.68 -24.29 8.98
CA ARG A 360 4.82 -23.40 9.78
C ARG A 360 4.36 -24.17 11.01
N LEU A 361 4.68 -23.63 12.19
CA LEU A 361 4.29 -24.25 13.46
C LEU A 361 2.78 -24.16 13.67
N SER A 362 2.18 -25.23 14.20
CA SER A 362 0.82 -25.24 14.69
C SER A 362 0.71 -24.56 16.06
N ALA A 363 -0.53 -24.23 16.46
CA ALA A 363 -0.83 -23.68 17.78
C ALA A 363 -0.34 -24.61 18.90
N GLU A 364 -0.50 -25.90 18.72
CA GLU A 364 -0.12 -26.94 19.65
C GLU A 364 1.41 -27.08 19.76
N GLU A 365 2.12 -27.01 18.63
CA GLU A 365 3.59 -27.01 18.59
C GLU A 365 4.16 -25.76 19.27
N ILE A 366 3.57 -24.58 19.02
CA ILE A 366 3.97 -23.33 19.69
C ILE A 366 3.74 -23.42 21.19
N ASP A 367 2.60 -23.96 21.65
CA ASP A 367 2.32 -24.14 23.07
C ASP A 367 3.26 -25.17 23.73
N ALA A 368 3.68 -26.21 22.99
CA ALA A 368 4.63 -27.19 23.48
C ALA A 368 6.04 -26.60 23.62
N MET A 369 6.46 -25.72 22.71
CA MET A 369 7.77 -25.06 22.71
C MET A 369 7.81 -23.88 23.68
N HIS A 370 6.74 -23.09 23.72
CA HIS A 370 6.61 -21.82 24.46
C HIS A 370 5.28 -21.77 25.23
N PRO A 371 5.14 -22.54 26.32
CA PRO A 371 3.90 -22.64 27.07
C PRO A 371 3.38 -21.27 27.54
N GLY A 372 2.16 -20.94 27.16
CA GLY A 372 1.50 -19.71 27.55
C GLY A 372 1.81 -18.47 26.68
N LEU A 373 2.63 -18.59 25.64
CA LEU A 373 2.93 -17.48 24.72
C LEU A 373 1.65 -16.93 24.06
N GLN A 374 0.84 -17.82 23.46
CA GLN A 374 -0.38 -17.41 22.77
C GLN A 374 -1.37 -16.76 23.74
N LEU A 375 -1.55 -17.32 24.91
CA LEU A 375 -2.43 -16.79 25.97
C LEU A 375 -1.90 -15.43 26.49
N GLY A 376 -0.61 -15.30 26.71
CA GLY A 376 0.02 -14.06 27.16
C GLY A 376 -0.15 -12.93 26.14
N LEU A 377 0.02 -13.22 24.87
CA LEU A 377 -0.23 -12.28 23.78
C LEU A 377 -1.71 -11.89 23.69
N ALA A 378 -2.63 -12.85 23.68
CA ALA A 378 -4.07 -12.60 23.59
C ALA A 378 -4.62 -11.84 24.81
N SER A 379 -3.93 -11.90 25.96
CA SER A 379 -4.28 -11.17 27.19
C SER A 379 -3.65 -9.77 27.27
N HIS A 380 -2.74 -9.43 26.35
CA HIS A 380 -2.07 -8.13 26.35
C HIS A 380 -3.04 -7.03 25.89
N PRO A 381 -3.20 -5.91 26.62
CA PRO A 381 -4.21 -4.88 26.33
C PRO A 381 -4.02 -4.17 24.98
N GLY A 382 -2.84 -4.25 24.38
CA GLY A 382 -2.52 -3.68 23.08
C GLY A 382 -2.73 -4.65 21.91
N ILE A 383 -3.09 -5.90 22.18
CA ILE A 383 -3.30 -6.94 21.18
C ILE A 383 -4.78 -7.32 21.17
N GLY A 384 -5.42 -7.23 20.02
CA GLY A 384 -6.83 -7.60 19.90
C GLY A 384 -7.04 -9.01 19.40
N VAL A 385 -6.12 -9.50 18.54
CA VAL A 385 -6.21 -10.84 17.95
C VAL A 385 -4.84 -11.49 17.86
N VAL A 386 -4.75 -12.76 18.23
CA VAL A 386 -3.65 -13.67 17.96
C VAL A 386 -4.22 -14.84 17.17
N MET A 387 -3.78 -15.03 15.94
CA MET A 387 -4.24 -16.12 15.08
C MET A 387 -3.11 -17.13 14.86
N ALA A 388 -3.44 -18.41 14.99
CA ALA A 388 -2.59 -19.56 14.67
C ALA A 388 -3.36 -20.63 13.90
N MET A 389 -2.63 -21.51 13.22
CA MET A 389 -3.20 -22.73 12.61
C MET A 389 -3.04 -23.88 13.60
N THR A 390 -4.08 -24.66 13.79
CA THR A 390 -4.06 -25.85 14.66
C THR A 390 -3.55 -27.08 13.90
N ASP A 391 -3.20 -28.16 14.60
CA ASP A 391 -2.76 -29.45 14.02
C ASP A 391 -3.78 -30.05 13.05
N ASP A 392 -5.08 -29.80 13.25
CA ASP A 392 -6.15 -30.26 12.35
C ASP A 392 -6.47 -29.27 11.22
N GLY A 393 -5.65 -28.23 11.05
CA GLY A 393 -5.72 -27.27 9.95
C GLY A 393 -6.75 -26.17 10.12
N GLU A 394 -7.37 -25.99 11.31
CA GLU A 394 -8.25 -24.87 11.60
C GLU A 394 -7.43 -23.59 11.84
N LEU A 395 -7.96 -22.45 11.45
CA LEU A 395 -7.42 -21.13 11.80
C LEU A 395 -8.19 -20.58 13.00
N VAL A 396 -7.50 -20.42 14.12
CA VAL A 396 -8.10 -19.91 15.36
C VAL A 396 -7.61 -18.50 15.65
N ALA A 397 -8.50 -17.53 15.61
CA ALA A 397 -8.27 -16.15 16.01
C ALA A 397 -8.71 -15.99 17.48
N SER A 398 -7.77 -15.80 18.38
CA SER A 398 -7.96 -15.72 19.83
C SER A 398 -7.84 -14.28 20.32
N GLY A 399 -8.73 -13.88 21.22
CA GLY A 399 -8.69 -12.67 22.01
C GLY A 399 -8.74 -12.96 23.51
N PRO A 400 -8.84 -11.95 24.36
CA PRO A 400 -8.79 -12.13 25.83
C PRO A 400 -9.95 -12.98 26.39
N ASP A 401 -11.16 -12.88 25.80
CA ASP A 401 -12.39 -13.45 26.35
C ASP A 401 -13.05 -14.50 25.45
N GLY A 402 -12.37 -14.92 24.37
CA GLY A 402 -12.91 -15.92 23.45
C GLY A 402 -12.08 -16.09 22.19
N HIS A 403 -12.57 -16.93 21.29
CA HIS A 403 -11.92 -17.19 20.01
C HIS A 403 -12.92 -17.47 18.89
N HIS A 404 -12.47 -17.24 17.65
CA HIS A 404 -13.20 -17.52 16.42
C HIS A 404 -12.44 -18.55 15.57
N GLN A 405 -13.07 -19.70 15.32
CA GLN A 405 -12.58 -20.73 14.38
C GLN A 405 -13.01 -20.33 12.97
N LEU A 406 -12.08 -19.80 12.20
CA LEU A 406 -12.37 -19.07 10.95
C LEU A 406 -12.90 -19.96 9.82
N LEU A 407 -12.42 -21.21 9.72
CA LEU A 407 -12.87 -22.14 8.67
C LEU A 407 -14.22 -22.80 9.01
N ARG A 408 -14.46 -23.01 10.30
CA ARG A 408 -15.74 -23.55 10.79
C ARG A 408 -16.80 -22.47 11.06
N SER A 409 -16.40 -21.18 11.03
CA SER A 409 -17.27 -20.04 11.39
C SER A 409 -17.92 -20.23 12.78
N LEU A 410 -17.14 -20.71 13.75
CA LEU A 410 -17.59 -20.98 15.11
C LEU A 410 -16.94 -20.04 16.11
N VAL A 411 -17.75 -19.30 16.85
CA VAL A 411 -17.31 -18.41 17.93
C VAL A 411 -17.54 -19.10 19.28
N VAL A 412 -16.53 -19.04 20.14
CA VAL A 412 -16.58 -19.49 21.52
C VAL A 412 -16.20 -18.35 22.44
N GLY A 413 -17.07 -17.98 23.37
CA GLY A 413 -16.89 -16.79 24.20
C GLY A 413 -17.25 -15.49 23.46
N VAL A 414 -16.50 -14.43 23.69
CA VAL A 414 -16.65 -13.14 22.99
C VAL A 414 -15.91 -13.22 21.65
N ASP A 415 -16.55 -12.80 20.57
CA ASP A 415 -15.89 -12.78 19.25
C ASP A 415 -14.81 -11.69 19.22
N PRO A 416 -13.52 -12.04 19.11
CA PRO A 416 -12.45 -11.04 19.06
C PRO A 416 -12.46 -10.22 17.77
N LEU A 417 -13.22 -10.63 16.75
CA LEU A 417 -13.27 -9.97 15.46
C LEU A 417 -14.39 -8.94 15.34
N GLU A 418 -15.37 -8.95 16.26
CA GLU A 418 -16.52 -8.03 16.23
C GLU A 418 -16.12 -6.56 16.07
N PRO A 419 -15.07 -6.04 16.77
CA PRO A 419 -14.65 -4.63 16.62
C PRO A 419 -14.13 -4.27 15.23
N TYR A 420 -13.59 -5.24 14.49
CA TYR A 420 -12.86 -5.00 13.23
C TYR A 420 -13.76 -4.97 11.99
N GLY A 421 -15.05 -5.18 12.16
CA GLY A 421 -16.03 -5.08 11.08
C GLY A 421 -16.41 -6.40 10.41
N PRO A 422 -17.36 -6.37 9.46
CA PRO A 422 -18.02 -7.56 8.93
C PRO A 422 -17.11 -8.49 8.11
N HIS A 423 -16.05 -7.96 7.50
CA HIS A 423 -15.12 -8.72 6.65
C HIS A 423 -13.84 -9.14 7.38
N ALA A 424 -13.75 -8.93 8.72
CA ALA A 424 -12.55 -9.26 9.49
C ALA A 424 -12.21 -10.75 9.45
N ALA A 425 -13.21 -11.63 9.62
CA ALA A 425 -13.01 -13.07 9.55
C ALA A 425 -12.54 -13.54 8.15
N GLU A 426 -13.06 -12.94 7.09
CA GLU A 426 -12.67 -13.23 5.71
C GLU A 426 -11.23 -12.78 5.44
N SER A 427 -10.87 -11.57 5.88
CA SER A 427 -9.52 -11.04 5.75
C SER A 427 -8.49 -11.88 6.51
N LEU A 428 -8.77 -12.27 7.76
CA LEU A 428 -7.85 -13.12 8.51
C LEU A 428 -7.77 -14.54 7.93
N ARG A 429 -8.86 -15.06 7.37
CA ARG A 429 -8.85 -16.35 6.65
C ARG A 429 -7.93 -16.25 5.43
N HIS A 430 -8.08 -15.20 4.63
CA HIS A 430 -7.20 -14.94 3.48
C HIS A 430 -5.72 -14.89 3.89
N ILE A 431 -5.38 -14.09 4.92
CA ILE A 431 -4.01 -14.00 5.44
C ILE A 431 -3.52 -15.34 5.96
N GLY A 432 -4.33 -16.02 6.79
CA GLY A 432 -3.96 -17.26 7.46
C GLY A 432 -3.78 -18.46 6.53
N LEU A 433 -4.50 -18.50 5.41
CA LEU A 433 -4.37 -19.54 4.39
C LEU A 433 -3.20 -19.30 3.42
N SER A 434 -2.57 -18.13 3.44
CA SER A 434 -1.34 -17.91 2.68
C SER A 434 -0.24 -18.88 3.14
N ARG A 435 0.45 -19.50 2.17
CA ARG A 435 1.63 -20.34 2.46
C ARG A 435 2.76 -19.56 3.14
N ASN A 436 2.76 -18.25 2.96
CA ASN A 436 3.76 -17.31 3.49
C ASN A 436 3.33 -16.66 4.82
N ALA A 437 2.19 -17.06 5.39
CA ALA A 437 1.78 -16.57 6.71
C ALA A 437 2.79 -16.95 7.79
N GLY A 438 2.94 -16.09 8.81
CA GLY A 438 3.73 -16.40 10.00
C GLY A 438 3.17 -17.59 10.80
N ASP A 439 3.94 -18.10 11.76
CA ASP A 439 3.47 -19.09 12.72
C ASP A 439 2.33 -18.51 13.55
N LEU A 440 2.48 -17.24 13.97
CA LEU A 440 1.38 -16.44 14.51
C LEU A 440 1.13 -15.23 13.61
N VAL A 441 -0.12 -14.80 13.53
CA VAL A 441 -0.52 -13.50 13.00
C VAL A 441 -1.13 -12.70 14.15
N VAL A 442 -0.55 -11.54 14.43
CA VAL A 442 -0.96 -10.68 15.54
C VAL A 442 -1.55 -9.39 15.00
N VAL A 443 -2.75 -9.02 15.44
CA VAL A 443 -3.40 -7.75 15.11
C VAL A 443 -3.52 -6.93 16.39
N SER A 444 -3.12 -5.65 16.35
CA SER A 444 -3.26 -4.78 17.50
C SER A 444 -4.71 -4.49 17.83
N MET A 445 -4.97 -4.08 19.05
CA MET A 445 -6.31 -3.66 19.47
C MET A 445 -6.83 -2.51 18.60
N TYR A 446 -8.12 -2.48 18.38
CA TYR A 446 -8.85 -1.38 17.79
C TYR A 446 -9.83 -0.80 18.81
N ASP A 447 -9.64 0.48 19.16
CA ASP A 447 -10.55 1.23 20.01
C ASP A 447 -11.68 1.81 19.16
N THR A 448 -12.86 1.21 19.23
CA THR A 448 -14.04 1.63 18.46
C THR A 448 -14.61 2.97 18.91
N VAL A 449 -14.25 3.47 20.09
CA VAL A 449 -14.72 4.76 20.63
C VAL A 449 -13.81 5.90 20.14
N ALA A 450 -12.50 5.68 20.21
CA ALA A 450 -11.52 6.66 19.72
C ALA A 450 -11.30 6.57 18.20
N ASP A 451 -11.75 5.49 17.54
CA ASP A 451 -11.44 5.12 16.16
C ASP A 451 -9.92 5.06 15.93
N GLU A 452 -9.20 4.38 16.85
CA GLU A 452 -7.74 4.30 16.83
C GLU A 452 -7.24 2.86 16.91
N VAL A 453 -6.16 2.55 16.19
CA VAL A 453 -5.36 1.33 16.35
C VAL A 453 -4.06 1.61 17.11
N ALA A 454 -3.29 0.57 17.44
CA ALA A 454 -1.95 0.71 18.01
C ALA A 454 -0.92 0.11 17.04
N PRO A 455 -0.41 0.86 16.06
CA PRO A 455 0.54 0.33 15.08
C PRO A 455 1.78 -0.25 15.75
N PHE A 456 2.24 -1.43 15.31
CA PHE A 456 3.50 -2.03 15.76
C PHE A 456 4.73 -1.29 15.21
N GLU A 457 4.53 -0.50 14.16
CA GLU A 457 5.51 0.45 13.64
C GLU A 457 5.34 1.84 14.26
N ARG A 458 6.38 2.67 14.17
CA ARG A 458 6.34 4.06 14.69
C ARG A 458 5.62 4.99 13.71
N GLN A 459 4.32 4.83 13.58
CA GLN A 459 3.41 5.57 12.71
C GLN A 459 2.28 6.18 13.54
N VAL A 460 1.60 7.21 13.00
CA VAL A 460 0.39 7.82 13.60
C VAL A 460 -0.83 7.69 12.71
N GLY A 461 -0.67 7.49 11.40
CA GLY A 461 -1.64 6.90 10.49
C GLY A 461 -1.15 5.51 10.12
N SER A 462 -2.02 4.53 10.04
CA SER A 462 -1.62 3.13 9.88
C SER A 462 -2.59 2.32 9.05
N HIS A 463 -2.04 1.37 8.34
CA HIS A 463 -2.74 0.34 7.59
C HIS A 463 -1.94 -0.98 7.66
N GLY A 464 -2.36 -2.00 6.94
CA GLY A 464 -1.69 -3.31 6.90
C GLY A 464 -2.43 -4.40 7.67
N GLY A 465 -3.31 -4.02 8.60
CA GLY A 465 -4.16 -4.92 9.37
C GLY A 465 -5.64 -4.62 9.20
N LEU A 466 -6.35 -4.58 10.32
CA LEU A 466 -7.79 -4.43 10.41
C LEU A 466 -8.17 -3.34 11.42
N GLY A 467 -9.40 -2.84 11.30
CA GLY A 467 -10.00 -1.86 12.20
C GLY A 467 -10.03 -0.44 11.64
N GLY A 468 -11.13 0.28 11.89
CA GLY A 468 -11.36 1.62 11.39
C GLY A 468 -11.60 1.68 9.89
N ALA A 469 -10.88 2.60 9.22
CA ALA A 469 -11.06 2.87 7.80
C ALA A 469 -9.98 2.26 6.89
N GLN A 470 -9.05 1.46 7.42
CA GLN A 470 -7.93 0.98 6.62
C GLN A 470 -8.32 -0.01 5.51
N THR A 471 -9.45 -0.70 5.62
CA THR A 471 -9.97 -1.56 4.54
C THR A 471 -10.94 -0.84 3.59
N LYS A 472 -11.38 0.38 3.95
CA LYS A 472 -12.38 1.14 3.19
C LYS A 472 -11.71 2.04 2.17
N ALA A 473 -11.41 1.48 1.02
CA ALA A 473 -10.79 2.19 -0.06
C ALA A 473 -11.78 3.00 -0.92
N ILE A 474 -11.29 3.85 -1.81
CA ILE A 474 -12.11 4.67 -2.71
C ILE A 474 -12.20 4.06 -4.11
N LEU A 475 -13.33 4.29 -4.78
CA LEU A 475 -13.53 3.98 -6.18
C LEU A 475 -14.43 5.05 -6.80
N LEU A 476 -13.83 6.00 -7.50
CA LEU A 476 -14.52 7.07 -8.22
C LEU A 476 -14.37 6.82 -9.72
N TYR A 477 -15.47 6.55 -10.42
CA TYR A 477 -15.48 6.14 -11.81
C TYR A 477 -16.48 6.92 -12.65
N PRO A 478 -16.24 7.11 -13.98
CA PRO A 478 -17.18 7.71 -14.91
C PRO A 478 -18.52 6.98 -14.91
N LYS A 479 -19.62 7.71 -14.79
CA LYS A 479 -20.98 7.15 -14.75
C LYS A 479 -21.32 6.25 -15.95
N GLU A 480 -20.73 6.53 -17.08
CA GLU A 480 -20.94 5.78 -18.32
C GLU A 480 -20.39 4.35 -18.27
N LEU A 481 -19.42 4.05 -17.38
CA LEU A 481 -18.91 2.71 -17.18
C LEU A 481 -19.93 1.78 -16.48
N GLU A 482 -20.88 2.36 -15.74
CA GLU A 482 -21.94 1.64 -15.03
C GLU A 482 -23.31 2.27 -15.32
N PRO A 483 -23.94 1.99 -16.47
CA PRO A 483 -25.21 2.65 -16.89
C PRO A 483 -26.39 2.35 -15.97
N GLY A 484 -26.28 1.34 -15.09
CA GLY A 484 -27.37 0.94 -14.15
C GLY A 484 -27.69 1.97 -13.06
N GLY A 485 -26.89 3.03 -12.90
CA GLY A 485 -27.16 4.22 -12.12
C GLY A 485 -27.01 4.11 -10.60
N ALA A 486 -26.90 2.93 -10.01
CA ALA A 486 -26.56 2.73 -8.61
C ALA A 486 -25.02 2.68 -8.43
N PRO A 487 -24.46 3.25 -7.34
CA PRO A 487 -23.06 3.04 -7.01
C PRO A 487 -22.74 1.56 -6.87
N ILE A 488 -21.63 1.11 -7.49
CA ILE A 488 -21.17 -0.27 -7.33
C ILE A 488 -20.55 -0.48 -5.96
N GLU A 489 -20.62 -1.71 -5.49
CA GLU A 489 -19.94 -2.20 -4.30
C GLU A 489 -19.06 -3.39 -4.70
N VAL A 490 -17.77 -3.30 -4.37
CA VAL A 490 -16.77 -4.31 -4.71
C VAL A 490 -16.09 -4.75 -3.42
N ILE A 491 -16.01 -6.05 -3.19
CA ILE A 491 -15.33 -6.64 -2.04
C ILE A 491 -14.18 -7.51 -2.54
N GLY A 492 -12.96 -7.16 -2.13
CA GLY A 492 -11.73 -7.83 -2.53
C GLY A 492 -11.09 -7.27 -3.82
N ALA A 493 -9.78 -7.27 -3.84
CA ALA A 493 -8.99 -6.69 -4.94
C ALA A 493 -9.10 -7.48 -6.24
N GLU A 494 -9.30 -8.80 -6.16
CA GLU A 494 -9.52 -9.66 -7.32
C GLU A 494 -10.86 -9.36 -8.00
N ALA A 495 -11.92 -9.07 -7.22
CA ALA A 495 -13.19 -8.63 -7.77
C ALA A 495 -13.09 -7.24 -8.44
N LEU A 496 -12.23 -6.37 -7.92
CA LEU A 496 -11.95 -5.09 -8.57
C LEU A 496 -11.17 -5.28 -9.88
N HIS A 497 -10.25 -6.25 -9.95
CA HIS A 497 -9.60 -6.65 -11.20
C HIS A 497 -10.62 -7.03 -12.27
N GLU A 498 -11.55 -7.93 -11.95
CA GLU A 498 -12.62 -8.36 -12.87
C GLU A 498 -13.45 -7.17 -13.34
N LYS A 499 -13.81 -6.27 -12.43
CA LYS A 499 -14.57 -5.06 -12.76
C LYS A 499 -13.81 -4.13 -13.71
N VAL A 500 -12.51 -3.93 -13.49
CA VAL A 500 -11.66 -3.11 -14.39
C VAL A 500 -11.51 -3.77 -15.76
N ARG A 501 -11.38 -5.11 -15.80
CA ARG A 501 -11.36 -5.87 -17.07
C ARG A 501 -12.65 -5.67 -17.86
N ASP A 502 -13.82 -5.75 -17.22
CA ASP A 502 -15.12 -5.46 -17.85
C ASP A 502 -15.14 -4.06 -18.47
N TRP A 503 -14.58 -3.05 -17.77
CA TRP A 503 -14.51 -1.69 -18.29
C TRP A 503 -13.55 -1.52 -19.48
N MET A 504 -12.46 -2.27 -19.47
CA MET A 504 -11.51 -2.31 -20.60
C MET A 504 -12.18 -2.94 -21.84
N ASP A 505 -12.86 -4.07 -21.67
CA ASP A 505 -13.54 -4.80 -22.75
C ASP A 505 -14.72 -4.00 -23.34
N ALA A 506 -15.43 -3.24 -22.50
CA ALA A 506 -16.48 -2.33 -22.96
C ALA A 506 -15.95 -1.09 -23.71
N SER A 507 -14.63 -0.88 -23.72
CA SER A 507 -13.96 0.26 -24.34
C SER A 507 -13.29 -0.08 -25.69
N GLY A 508 -13.22 -1.37 -26.04
CA GLY A 508 -12.74 -1.93 -27.32
C GLY A 508 -13.90 -2.43 -28.15
#